data_95f20538b527d85070e884d2fbe72760
#
_entry.id   95f20538b527d85070e884d2fbe72760
#
_cell.length_a   1.000
_cell.length_b   1.000
_cell.length_c   1.000
_cell.angle_alpha   90.00
_cell.angle_beta   90.00
_cell.angle_gamma   90.00
#
_symmetry.space_group_name_H-M   'P 1'
#
loop_
_entity.id
_entity.type
_entity.pdbx_description
1 polymer ?
#
loop_
_entity_poly.entity_id
_entity_poly.type
_entity_poly.pdbx_seq_one_letter_code
_entity_poly.pdbx_strand_id
1 'polypeptide(L)'
;NTEMLAFKSEQESYKESLEVLKDEIEAEKDNLRGKQFVKADLLEETKSSERKFQTLLQQLRGEQEGINSDIVSIEKKIREMLASREREEGLGYLIGESLMWPVPKNKVTAYFHDPDYPYRHVFEHPAIDIRAKQGTSTRAASSGYVARVKYDSGCTGSYAYVVIVHGDGLSSVYGHMSKIYVSEDQFVRQGDAIGLSGAARGTCGSGRLTTGAHMHFEVRKNGIPVDPLAYLP
;
A
#
# COMPACT_ATOMS: atom_id res chain seq x y z
N ASN A 1 44.87 -14.31 19.54
CA ASN A 1 44.17 -14.48 18.22
C ASN A 1 42.65 -14.55 18.38
N THR A 2 42.10 -15.24 19.35
CA THR A 2 40.65 -15.45 19.54
C THR A 2 39.95 -14.18 20.04
N GLU A 3 40.53 -13.42 20.94
CA GLU A 3 39.97 -12.14 21.42
C GLU A 3 39.93 -11.08 20.33
N MET A 4 40.91 -11.03 19.44
CA MET A 4 40.95 -10.08 18.32
C MET A 4 39.93 -10.41 17.25
N LEU A 5 39.59 -11.69 17.07
CA LEU A 5 38.54 -12.14 16.16
C LEU A 5 37.15 -11.83 16.74
N ALA A 6 36.93 -12.03 18.03
CA ALA A 6 35.71 -11.67 18.73
C ALA A 6 35.44 -10.15 18.66
N PHE A 7 36.48 -9.35 18.95
CA PHE A 7 36.39 -7.88 18.88
C PHE A 7 36.08 -7.39 17.44
N LYS A 8 36.65 -8.05 16.43
CA LYS A 8 36.38 -7.71 15.04
C LYS A 8 34.96 -8.06 14.61
N SER A 9 34.44 -9.21 15.08
CA SER A 9 33.05 -9.61 14.84
C SER A 9 32.06 -8.67 15.54
N GLU A 10 32.38 -8.24 16.77
CA GLU A 10 31.56 -7.26 17.51
C GLU A 10 31.56 -5.88 16.82
N GLN A 11 32.71 -5.43 16.30
CA GLN A 11 32.79 -4.20 15.51
C GLN A 11 32.01 -4.28 14.20
N GLU A 12 32.02 -5.42 13.50
CA GLU A 12 31.24 -5.63 12.27
C GLU A 12 29.73 -5.62 12.58
N SER A 13 29.29 -6.30 13.62
CA SER A 13 27.89 -6.27 14.08
C SER A 13 27.43 -4.87 14.49
N TYR A 14 28.31 -4.12 15.18
CA TYR A 14 28.03 -2.72 15.57
C TYR A 14 27.93 -1.80 14.36
N LYS A 15 28.78 -2.02 13.34
CA LYS A 15 28.76 -1.27 12.08
C LYS A 15 27.47 -1.56 11.27
N GLU A 16 27.06 -2.82 11.18
CA GLU A 16 25.78 -3.19 10.55
C GLU A 16 24.59 -2.53 11.27
N SER A 17 24.59 -2.55 12.60
CA SER A 17 23.55 -1.91 13.41
C SER A 17 23.52 -0.40 13.20
N LEU A 18 24.67 0.25 13.03
CA LEU A 18 24.77 1.68 12.73
C LEU A 18 24.27 2.01 11.31
N GLU A 19 24.53 1.15 10.32
CA GLU A 19 24.02 1.34 8.97
C GLU A 19 22.48 1.21 8.93
N VAL A 20 21.92 0.21 9.63
CA VAL A 20 20.46 0.06 9.77
C VAL A 20 19.85 1.28 10.46
N LEU A 21 20.44 1.72 11.57
CA LEU A 21 19.94 2.90 12.30
C LEU A 21 20.04 4.19 11.45
N LYS A 22 21.10 4.33 10.66
CA LYS A 22 21.26 5.46 9.74
C LYS A 22 20.19 5.45 8.66
N ASP A 23 19.91 4.30 8.07
CA ASP A 23 18.84 4.14 7.07
C ASP A 23 17.46 4.44 7.68
N GLU A 24 17.23 4.03 8.94
CA GLU A 24 16.02 4.35 9.68
C GLU A 24 15.85 5.86 9.92
N ILE A 25 16.92 6.53 10.36
CA ILE A 25 16.91 7.98 10.60
C ILE A 25 16.67 8.73 9.28
N GLU A 26 17.31 8.31 8.18
CA GLU A 26 17.14 8.96 6.88
C GLU A 26 15.71 8.82 6.36
N ALA A 27 15.12 7.64 6.49
CA ALA A 27 13.73 7.41 6.10
C ALA A 27 12.72 8.14 7.02
N GLU A 28 12.99 8.25 8.34
CA GLU A 28 12.14 9.05 9.24
C GLU A 28 12.24 10.54 8.92
N LYS A 29 13.42 11.03 8.58
CA LYS A 29 13.66 12.41 8.13
C LYS A 29 12.91 12.71 6.83
N ASP A 30 12.89 11.77 5.89
CA ASP A 30 12.16 11.95 4.63
C ASP A 30 10.64 11.89 4.85
N ASN A 31 10.16 11.03 5.73
CA ASN A 31 8.76 11.00 6.15
C ASN A 31 8.36 12.32 6.83
N LEU A 32 9.20 12.83 7.73
CA LEU A 32 8.94 14.09 8.42
C LEU A 32 8.95 15.28 7.44
N ARG A 33 9.87 15.30 6.49
CA ARG A 33 9.90 16.31 5.41
C ARG A 33 8.64 16.23 4.55
N GLY A 34 8.20 15.03 4.20
CA GLY A 34 6.95 14.80 3.46
C GLY A 34 5.74 15.37 4.22
N LYS A 35 5.63 15.04 5.52
CA LYS A 35 4.57 15.58 6.39
C LYS A 35 4.62 17.11 6.51
N GLN A 36 5.82 17.67 6.65
CA GLN A 36 6.01 19.14 6.70
C GLN A 36 5.62 19.80 5.37
N PHE A 37 5.99 19.20 4.25
CA PHE A 37 5.64 19.71 2.92
C PHE A 37 4.13 19.68 2.69
N VAL A 38 3.46 18.57 3.00
CA VAL A 38 1.99 18.46 2.93
C VAL A 38 1.32 19.51 3.80
N LYS A 39 1.81 19.70 5.02
CA LYS A 39 1.29 20.71 5.94
C LYS A 39 1.52 22.13 5.41
N ALA A 40 2.67 22.42 4.82
CA ALA A 40 2.95 23.72 4.23
C ALA A 40 2.11 23.99 2.98
N ASP A 41 1.97 23.00 2.09
CA ASP A 41 1.15 23.06 0.88
C ASP A 41 -0.34 23.29 1.23
N LEU A 42 -0.83 22.54 2.23
CA LEU A 42 -2.20 22.72 2.76
C LEU A 42 -2.41 24.11 3.39
N LEU A 43 -1.40 24.63 4.09
CA LEU A 43 -1.42 25.97 4.69
C LEU A 43 -1.38 27.09 3.63
N GLU A 44 -0.64 26.90 2.56
CA GLU A 44 -0.53 27.88 1.48
C GLU A 44 -1.82 27.91 0.64
N GLU A 45 -2.41 26.76 0.33
CA GLU A 45 -3.75 26.68 -0.28
C GLU A 45 -4.85 27.26 0.61
N THR A 46 -4.78 27.04 1.94
CA THR A 46 -5.74 27.59 2.90
C THR A 46 -5.65 29.12 2.98
N LYS A 47 -4.44 29.69 2.85
CA LYS A 47 -4.24 31.16 2.85
C LYS A 47 -4.86 31.84 1.64
N SER A 48 -5.07 31.14 0.54
CA SER A 48 -5.55 31.76 -0.71
C SER A 48 -7.08 31.83 -0.84
N SER A 49 -7.84 30.96 -0.21
CA SER A 49 -9.33 31.03 -0.08
C SER A 49 -9.89 29.74 0.54
N GLU A 50 -10.58 29.84 1.66
CA GLU A 50 -11.34 28.75 2.30
C GLU A 50 -12.24 27.97 1.30
N ARG A 51 -12.77 28.69 0.32
CA ARG A 51 -13.62 28.11 -0.74
C ARG A 51 -12.85 27.16 -1.65
N LYS A 52 -11.59 27.43 -1.98
CA LYS A 52 -10.72 26.55 -2.78
C LYS A 52 -10.36 25.30 -2.00
N PHE A 53 -10.08 25.47 -0.71
CA PHE A 53 -9.78 24.35 0.19
C PHE A 53 -10.97 23.39 0.32
N GLN A 54 -12.17 23.93 0.57
CA GLN A 54 -13.40 23.12 0.67
C GLN A 54 -13.70 22.38 -0.66
N THR A 55 -13.50 23.05 -1.79
CA THR A 55 -13.65 22.43 -3.11
C THR A 55 -12.65 21.28 -3.32
N LEU A 56 -11.38 21.49 -2.94
CA LEU A 56 -10.35 20.45 -3.03
C LEU A 56 -10.67 19.26 -2.14
N LEU A 57 -11.08 19.49 -0.89
CA LEU A 57 -11.52 18.44 0.03
C LEU A 57 -12.66 17.62 -0.55
N GLN A 58 -13.64 18.29 -1.13
CA GLN A 58 -14.79 17.63 -1.74
C GLN A 58 -14.40 16.79 -2.95
N GLN A 59 -13.47 17.30 -3.78
CA GLN A 59 -12.90 16.55 -4.90
C GLN A 59 -12.13 15.32 -4.44
N LEU A 60 -11.26 15.44 -3.42
CA LEU A 60 -10.49 14.33 -2.89
C LEU A 60 -11.36 13.25 -2.25
N ARG A 61 -12.41 13.66 -1.52
CA ARG A 61 -13.41 12.72 -0.98
C ARG A 61 -14.13 11.98 -2.09
N GLY A 62 -14.63 12.69 -3.09
CA GLY A 62 -15.32 12.08 -4.23
C GLY A 62 -14.41 11.13 -5.02
N GLU A 63 -13.13 11.44 -5.20
CA GLU A 63 -12.15 10.56 -5.82
C GLU A 63 -11.94 9.28 -5.01
N GLN A 64 -11.80 9.41 -3.69
CA GLN A 64 -11.62 8.26 -2.78
C GLN A 64 -12.88 7.39 -2.69
N GLU A 65 -14.05 7.99 -2.60
CA GLU A 65 -15.34 7.28 -2.62
C GLU A 65 -15.56 6.54 -3.93
N GLY A 66 -15.22 7.15 -5.06
CA GLY A 66 -15.24 6.54 -6.39
C GLY A 66 -14.34 5.30 -6.45
N ILE A 67 -13.09 5.42 -6.02
CA ILE A 67 -12.15 4.30 -5.97
C ILE A 67 -12.70 3.17 -5.10
N ASN A 68 -13.20 3.49 -3.91
CA ASN A 68 -13.75 2.49 -3.00
C ASN A 68 -14.99 1.78 -3.58
N SER A 69 -15.90 2.52 -4.22
CA SER A 69 -17.07 1.97 -4.89
C SER A 69 -16.69 1.04 -6.04
N ASP A 70 -15.71 1.43 -6.85
CA ASP A 70 -15.18 0.60 -7.93
C ASP A 70 -14.61 -0.71 -7.40
N ILE A 71 -13.79 -0.65 -6.34
CA ILE A 71 -13.20 -1.84 -5.70
C ILE A 71 -14.31 -2.79 -5.23
N VAL A 72 -15.29 -2.29 -4.46
CA VAL A 72 -16.39 -3.10 -3.91
C VAL A 72 -17.18 -3.79 -5.02
N SER A 73 -17.52 -3.05 -6.10
CA SER A 73 -18.31 -3.60 -7.19
C SER A 73 -17.58 -4.70 -7.96
N ILE A 74 -16.28 -4.52 -8.19
CA ILE A 74 -15.42 -5.47 -8.90
C ILE A 74 -15.18 -6.70 -8.05
N GLU A 75 -14.87 -6.53 -6.76
CA GLU A 75 -14.72 -7.65 -5.80
C GLU A 75 -15.97 -8.53 -5.78
N LYS A 76 -17.16 -7.92 -5.71
CA LYS A 76 -18.42 -8.64 -5.74
C LYS A 76 -18.57 -9.47 -7.02
N LYS A 77 -18.31 -8.86 -8.17
CA LYS A 77 -18.40 -9.51 -9.48
C LYS A 77 -17.45 -10.71 -9.60
N ILE A 78 -16.21 -10.57 -9.14
CA ILE A 78 -15.22 -11.65 -9.18
C ILE A 78 -15.61 -12.78 -8.22
N ARG A 79 -16.07 -12.48 -7.00
CA ARG A 79 -16.55 -13.51 -6.08
C ARG A 79 -17.73 -14.30 -6.65
N GLU A 80 -18.68 -13.62 -7.29
CA GLU A 80 -19.81 -14.29 -7.95
C GLU A 80 -19.34 -15.20 -9.09
N MET A 81 -18.37 -14.74 -9.89
CA MET A 81 -17.78 -15.53 -10.95
C MET A 81 -17.00 -16.75 -10.43
N LEU A 82 -16.20 -16.58 -9.36
CA LEU A 82 -15.46 -17.67 -8.72
C LEU A 82 -16.41 -18.69 -8.11
N ALA A 83 -17.45 -18.26 -7.40
CA ALA A 83 -18.45 -19.13 -6.81
C ALA A 83 -19.27 -19.91 -7.87
N SER A 84 -19.43 -19.40 -9.09
CA SER A 84 -20.04 -20.14 -10.19
C SER A 84 -19.09 -21.21 -10.74
N ARG A 85 -17.81 -20.87 -10.92
CA ARG A 85 -16.78 -21.82 -11.39
C ARG A 85 -16.53 -22.96 -10.39
N GLU A 86 -16.45 -22.65 -9.09
CA GLU A 86 -16.34 -23.69 -8.06
C GLU A 86 -17.49 -24.71 -8.10
N ARG A 87 -18.71 -24.24 -8.39
CA ARG A 87 -19.89 -25.10 -8.54
C ARG A 87 -19.83 -25.96 -9.80
N GLU A 88 -19.26 -25.44 -10.89
CA GLU A 88 -19.18 -26.15 -12.18
C GLU A 88 -18.01 -27.12 -12.24
N GLU A 89 -16.86 -26.75 -11.66
CA GLU A 89 -15.59 -27.49 -11.81
C GLU A 89 -15.20 -28.31 -10.56
N GLY A 90 -15.88 -28.11 -9.42
CA GLY A 90 -15.63 -28.86 -8.17
C GLY A 90 -14.25 -28.61 -7.56
N LEU A 91 -13.59 -27.55 -7.95
CA LEU A 91 -12.26 -27.17 -7.51
C LEU A 91 -12.35 -26.02 -6.50
N GLY A 92 -12.00 -26.31 -5.24
CA GLY A 92 -11.77 -25.27 -4.21
C GLY A 92 -10.50 -24.46 -4.57
N TYR A 93 -10.67 -23.44 -5.41
CA TYR A 93 -9.54 -22.68 -5.96
C TYR A 93 -8.82 -21.78 -4.96
N LEU A 94 -9.47 -21.44 -3.85
CA LEU A 94 -8.91 -20.49 -2.90
C LEU A 94 -9.09 -21.02 -1.46
N ILE A 95 -8.19 -21.89 -1.05
CA ILE A 95 -8.03 -22.19 0.38
C ILE A 95 -7.38 -20.97 1.01
N GLY A 96 -7.98 -20.43 2.08
CA GLY A 96 -7.47 -19.26 2.79
C GLY A 96 -6.05 -19.48 3.30
N GLU A 97 -5.06 -19.00 2.55
CA GLU A 97 -3.67 -18.93 3.01
C GLU A 97 -3.51 -17.72 3.94
N SER A 98 -2.70 -17.86 4.99
CA SER A 98 -2.32 -16.70 5.80
C SER A 98 -1.60 -15.67 4.93
N LEU A 99 -1.91 -14.40 5.10
CA LEU A 99 -1.27 -13.35 4.30
C LEU A 99 0.22 -13.22 4.65
N MET A 100 1.04 -12.90 3.65
CA MET A 100 2.43 -12.49 3.84
C MET A 100 2.59 -10.98 3.63
N TRP A 101 3.66 -10.42 4.16
CA TRP A 101 4.02 -9.02 3.93
C TRP A 101 4.22 -8.74 2.44
N PRO A 102 3.53 -7.72 1.87
CA PRO A 102 3.61 -7.43 0.43
C PRO A 102 4.96 -6.84 -0.02
N VAL A 103 5.69 -6.28 0.91
CA VAL A 103 7.09 -5.82 0.79
C VAL A 103 7.89 -6.39 1.97
N PRO A 104 9.24 -6.39 1.97
CA PRO A 104 10.00 -6.78 3.14
C PRO A 104 9.48 -6.10 4.40
N LYS A 105 9.22 -6.90 5.47
CA LYS A 105 8.67 -6.40 6.73
C LYS A 105 9.50 -5.22 7.23
N ASN A 106 8.86 -4.11 7.46
CA ASN A 106 9.50 -2.87 7.88
C ASN A 106 8.54 -2.07 8.77
N LYS A 107 8.97 -0.89 9.23
CA LYS A 107 8.18 0.01 10.08
C LYS A 107 6.85 0.36 9.39
N VAL A 108 5.75 0.21 10.11
CA VAL A 108 4.46 0.78 9.73
C VAL A 108 4.49 2.27 10.06
N THR A 109 4.24 3.10 9.06
CA THR A 109 4.31 4.58 9.15
C THR A 109 2.95 5.24 9.29
N ALA A 110 1.86 4.55 8.93
CA ALA A 110 0.49 4.89 9.24
C ALA A 110 -0.29 3.60 9.47
N TYR A 111 -1.16 3.59 10.47
CA TYR A 111 -1.96 2.43 10.86
C TYR A 111 -3.37 2.49 10.27
N PHE A 112 -4.07 1.38 10.35
CA PHE A 112 -5.50 1.32 10.04
C PHE A 112 -6.27 2.24 11.00
N HIS A 113 -7.10 3.15 10.46
CA HIS A 113 -7.84 4.19 11.19
C HIS A 113 -6.94 5.06 12.10
N ASP A 114 -5.70 5.29 11.68
CA ASP A 114 -4.69 6.04 12.42
C ASP A 114 -5.21 7.45 12.79
N PRO A 115 -5.29 7.81 14.09
CA PRO A 115 -5.74 9.13 14.52
C PRO A 115 -4.79 10.26 14.07
N ASP A 116 -3.52 9.94 13.84
CA ASP A 116 -2.50 10.89 13.40
C ASP A 116 -2.29 10.90 11.88
N TYR A 117 -3.15 10.18 11.12
CA TYR A 117 -3.06 10.15 9.67
C TYR A 117 -3.20 11.55 9.06
N PRO A 118 -2.23 12.00 8.23
CA PRO A 118 -2.20 13.37 7.73
C PRO A 118 -3.46 13.80 6.98
N TYR A 119 -4.14 12.87 6.34
CA TYR A 119 -5.36 13.10 5.55
C TYR A 119 -6.65 12.68 6.26
N ARG A 120 -6.61 12.43 7.58
CA ARG A 120 -7.78 11.99 8.35
C ARG A 120 -8.98 12.92 8.24
N HIS A 121 -8.74 14.21 8.03
CA HIS A 121 -9.81 15.19 7.78
C HIS A 121 -10.51 14.99 6.42
N VAL A 122 -9.94 14.21 5.50
CA VAL A 122 -10.55 13.85 4.21
C VAL A 122 -11.29 12.53 4.34
N PHE A 123 -10.61 11.47 4.84
CA PHE A 123 -11.15 10.12 5.06
C PHE A 123 -10.34 9.39 6.13
N GLU A 124 -10.93 8.35 6.73
CA GLU A 124 -10.19 7.46 7.62
C GLU A 124 -9.28 6.55 6.81
N HIS A 125 -8.07 6.27 7.32
CA HIS A 125 -7.07 5.46 6.62
C HIS A 125 -7.50 3.98 6.57
N PRO A 126 -7.86 3.41 5.40
CA PRO A 126 -8.39 2.05 5.29
C PRO A 126 -7.30 0.97 5.20
N ALA A 127 -6.06 1.31 5.52
CA ALA A 127 -4.86 0.54 5.21
C ALA A 127 -3.81 0.63 6.32
N ILE A 128 -2.70 -0.05 6.12
CA ILE A 128 -1.43 0.30 6.73
C ILE A 128 -0.46 0.83 5.65
N ASP A 129 0.33 1.82 6.00
CA ASP A 129 1.46 2.27 5.18
C ASP A 129 2.74 1.65 5.70
N ILE A 130 3.40 0.87 4.85
CA ILE A 130 4.63 0.16 5.20
C ILE A 130 5.80 0.92 4.56
N ARG A 131 6.79 1.29 5.35
CA ARG A 131 8.01 1.91 4.83
C ARG A 131 8.61 1.04 3.72
N ALA A 132 8.76 1.62 2.53
CA ALA A 132 9.38 0.98 1.39
C ALA A 132 10.04 2.05 0.52
N LYS A 133 11.28 1.81 0.09
CA LYS A 133 11.96 2.69 -0.87
C LYS A 133 11.21 2.63 -2.22
N GLN A 134 11.22 3.73 -2.96
CA GLN A 134 10.72 3.76 -4.33
C GLN A 134 11.31 2.60 -5.14
N GLY A 135 10.47 1.83 -5.82
CA GLY A 135 10.92 0.70 -6.61
C GLY A 135 11.17 -0.60 -5.82
N THR A 136 10.78 -0.67 -4.54
CA THR A 136 10.81 -1.93 -3.80
C THR A 136 9.85 -2.94 -4.44
N SER A 137 10.31 -4.20 -4.63
CA SER A 137 9.48 -5.27 -5.19
C SER A 137 8.26 -5.53 -4.30
N THR A 138 7.07 -5.39 -4.90
CA THR A 138 5.79 -5.67 -4.25
C THR A 138 5.31 -7.05 -4.70
N ARG A 139 4.89 -7.87 -3.73
CA ARG A 139 4.48 -9.26 -3.93
C ARG A 139 3.03 -9.46 -3.54
N ALA A 140 2.37 -10.43 -4.18
CA ALA A 140 1.03 -10.86 -3.80
C ALA A 140 1.04 -11.43 -2.37
N ALA A 141 0.25 -10.86 -1.47
CA ALA A 141 0.20 -11.26 -0.07
C ALA A 141 -0.45 -12.64 0.13
N SER A 142 -1.28 -13.09 -0.78
CA SER A 142 -1.84 -14.43 -0.88
C SER A 142 -2.13 -14.76 -2.34
N SER A 143 -2.36 -16.04 -2.64
CA SER A 143 -2.80 -16.48 -3.97
C SER A 143 -4.19 -15.92 -4.28
N GLY A 144 -4.45 -15.59 -5.54
CA GLY A 144 -5.74 -15.03 -5.92
C GLY A 144 -5.81 -14.52 -7.36
N TYR A 145 -6.94 -13.93 -7.70
CA TYR A 145 -7.18 -13.31 -9.00
C TYR A 145 -7.04 -11.80 -8.93
N VAL A 146 -6.32 -11.24 -9.89
CA VAL A 146 -6.20 -9.79 -10.07
C VAL A 146 -7.54 -9.24 -10.54
N ALA A 147 -8.24 -8.57 -9.63
CA ALA A 147 -9.56 -8.02 -9.86
C ALA A 147 -9.52 -6.68 -10.59
N ARG A 148 -8.54 -5.87 -10.28
CA ARG A 148 -8.38 -4.53 -10.84
C ARG A 148 -6.93 -4.13 -10.93
N VAL A 149 -6.60 -3.48 -12.04
CA VAL A 149 -5.33 -2.78 -12.22
C VAL A 149 -5.61 -1.37 -12.70
N LYS A 150 -5.15 -0.38 -11.95
CA LYS A 150 -5.18 1.02 -12.37
C LYS A 150 -3.75 1.53 -12.55
N TYR A 151 -3.41 1.82 -13.78
CA TYR A 151 -2.11 2.39 -14.15
C TYR A 151 -2.13 3.91 -14.08
N ASP A 152 -0.99 4.50 -13.79
CA ASP A 152 -0.71 5.91 -14.09
C ASP A 152 -0.06 6.02 -15.48
N SER A 153 -0.90 6.01 -16.51
CA SER A 153 -0.47 6.10 -17.90
C SER A 153 0.16 7.47 -18.18
N GLY A 154 1.45 7.47 -18.47
CA GLY A 154 2.21 8.69 -18.73
C GLY A 154 2.87 9.31 -17.50
N CYS A 155 2.86 8.65 -16.35
CA CYS A 155 3.50 9.12 -15.11
C CYS A 155 3.05 10.53 -14.71
N THR A 156 1.76 10.75 -14.69
CA THR A 156 1.12 12.05 -14.36
C THR A 156 1.06 12.31 -12.85
N GLY A 157 1.46 11.33 -12.03
CA GLY A 157 1.28 11.34 -10.59
C GLY A 157 -0.12 10.93 -10.14
N SER A 158 -0.90 10.28 -11.03
CA SER A 158 -2.20 9.70 -10.67
C SER A 158 -2.01 8.47 -9.77
N TYR A 159 -3.01 8.17 -8.93
CA TYR A 159 -2.95 7.01 -8.04
C TYR A 159 -3.04 5.70 -8.82
N ALA A 160 -2.01 4.87 -8.70
CA ALA A 160 -1.95 3.55 -9.31
C ALA A 160 -2.05 2.45 -8.25
N TYR A 161 -2.85 1.41 -8.54
CA TYR A 161 -3.08 0.33 -7.58
C TYR A 161 -3.43 -0.99 -8.27
N VAL A 162 -3.28 -2.07 -7.50
CA VAL A 162 -3.72 -3.43 -7.85
C VAL A 162 -4.66 -3.92 -6.76
N VAL A 163 -5.73 -4.61 -7.16
CA VAL A 163 -6.65 -5.33 -6.26
C VAL A 163 -6.57 -6.81 -6.57
N ILE A 164 -6.36 -7.64 -5.56
CA ILE A 164 -6.35 -9.10 -5.68
C ILE A 164 -7.45 -9.68 -4.79
N VAL A 165 -8.32 -10.50 -5.37
CA VAL A 165 -9.35 -11.24 -4.64
C VAL A 165 -8.80 -12.62 -4.29
N HIS A 166 -8.83 -12.94 -3.00
CA HIS A 166 -8.39 -14.20 -2.39
C HIS A 166 -9.56 -15.09 -1.98
N GLY A 167 -9.27 -16.19 -1.34
CA GLY A 167 -10.26 -17.05 -0.70
C GLY A 167 -10.92 -16.41 0.54
N ASP A 168 -11.93 -17.09 1.05
CA ASP A 168 -12.61 -16.74 2.32
C ASP A 168 -13.14 -15.31 2.40
N GLY A 169 -13.51 -14.72 1.25
CA GLY A 169 -14.01 -13.35 1.18
C GLY A 169 -12.94 -12.29 1.46
N LEU A 170 -11.66 -12.64 1.45
CA LEU A 170 -10.56 -11.69 1.57
C LEU A 170 -10.20 -11.09 0.21
N SER A 171 -9.71 -9.87 0.24
CA SER A 171 -9.03 -9.22 -0.86
C SER A 171 -7.95 -8.29 -0.31
N SER A 172 -6.97 -7.97 -1.16
CA SER A 172 -5.90 -7.03 -0.82
C SER A 172 -5.76 -5.95 -1.88
N VAL A 173 -5.42 -4.74 -1.43
CA VAL A 173 -5.16 -3.57 -2.29
C VAL A 173 -3.73 -3.12 -2.08
N TYR A 174 -3.01 -2.94 -3.19
CA TYR A 174 -1.63 -2.48 -3.23
C TYR A 174 -1.61 -1.12 -3.88
N GLY A 175 -1.49 -0.08 -3.08
CA GLY A 175 -1.54 1.30 -3.53
C GLY A 175 -0.18 1.92 -3.81
N HIS A 176 -0.21 3.07 -4.46
CA HIS A 176 0.97 3.84 -4.84
C HIS A 176 2.01 3.04 -5.65
N MET A 177 1.54 2.20 -6.57
CA MET A 177 2.42 1.36 -7.40
C MET A 177 3.13 2.20 -8.46
N SER A 178 4.47 2.26 -8.42
CA SER A 178 5.27 2.94 -9.45
C SER A 178 5.35 2.15 -10.76
N LYS A 179 5.20 0.82 -10.67
CA LYS A 179 5.13 -0.09 -11.82
C LYS A 179 4.27 -1.29 -11.46
N ILE A 180 3.49 -1.78 -12.43
CA ILE A 180 2.62 -2.95 -12.27
C ILE A 180 3.02 -3.98 -13.32
N TYR A 181 3.11 -5.26 -12.93
CA TYR A 181 3.55 -6.38 -13.75
C TYR A 181 2.44 -7.34 -14.13
N VAL A 182 1.27 -7.19 -13.50
CA VAL A 182 0.13 -8.09 -13.66
C VAL A 182 -1.00 -7.40 -14.43
N SER A 183 -1.92 -8.20 -14.97
CA SER A 183 -3.12 -7.74 -15.68
C SER A 183 -4.38 -8.22 -14.98
N GLU A 184 -5.50 -7.57 -15.23
CA GLU A 184 -6.82 -8.02 -14.77
C GLU A 184 -7.09 -9.44 -15.25
N ASP A 185 -7.86 -10.20 -14.48
CA ASP A 185 -8.20 -11.62 -14.67
C ASP A 185 -7.02 -12.60 -14.59
N GLN A 186 -5.80 -12.14 -14.28
CA GLN A 186 -4.64 -12.99 -14.07
C GLN A 186 -4.69 -13.64 -12.69
N PHE A 187 -4.43 -14.96 -12.62
CA PHE A 187 -4.16 -15.64 -11.36
C PHE A 187 -2.71 -15.41 -10.94
N VAL A 188 -2.49 -15.10 -9.68
CA VAL A 188 -1.18 -14.95 -9.05
C VAL A 188 -1.08 -15.85 -7.82
N ARG A 189 0.12 -16.37 -7.55
CA ARG A 189 0.42 -17.14 -6.34
C ARG A 189 0.96 -16.21 -5.26
N GLN A 190 0.77 -16.63 -4.01
CA GLN A 190 1.42 -15.95 -2.88
C GLN A 190 2.93 -15.80 -3.14
N GLY A 191 3.45 -14.59 -2.96
CA GLY A 191 4.86 -14.26 -3.17
C GLY A 191 5.24 -13.87 -4.61
N ASP A 192 4.35 -14.05 -5.60
CA ASP A 192 4.61 -13.59 -6.96
C ASP A 192 4.81 -12.06 -6.99
N ALA A 193 5.79 -11.61 -7.78
CA ALA A 193 6.06 -10.19 -7.95
C ALA A 193 4.95 -9.55 -8.81
N ILE A 194 4.18 -8.65 -8.23
CA ILE A 194 3.08 -7.96 -8.89
C ILE A 194 3.43 -6.55 -9.37
N GLY A 195 4.57 -6.03 -8.94
CA GLY A 195 5.04 -4.71 -9.35
C GLY A 195 6.09 -4.12 -8.41
N LEU A 196 6.17 -2.79 -8.42
CA LEU A 196 7.11 -2.01 -7.60
C LEU A 196 6.35 -0.96 -6.79
N SER A 197 6.73 -0.78 -5.54
CA SER A 197 6.23 0.30 -4.69
C SER A 197 6.65 1.68 -5.19
N GLY A 198 5.91 2.70 -4.78
CA GLY A 198 6.13 4.07 -5.20
C GLY A 198 5.90 5.06 -4.06
N ALA A 199 4.92 5.94 -4.24
CA ALA A 199 4.48 6.99 -3.32
C ALA A 199 5.45 8.17 -3.14
N ALA A 200 6.62 8.18 -3.75
CA ALA A 200 7.40 9.41 -3.81
C ALA A 200 6.59 10.47 -4.57
N ARG A 201 6.33 11.62 -3.93
CA ARG A 201 5.41 12.65 -4.45
C ARG A 201 5.76 13.10 -5.87
N GLY A 202 4.75 13.17 -6.73
CA GLY A 202 4.92 13.59 -8.14
C GLY A 202 5.60 12.56 -9.04
N THR A 203 5.79 11.32 -8.55
CA THR A 203 6.29 10.21 -9.37
C THR A 203 5.15 9.34 -9.89
N CYS A 204 5.45 8.43 -10.82
CA CYS A 204 4.47 7.49 -11.35
C CYS A 204 3.71 6.77 -10.23
N GLY A 205 2.39 6.76 -10.34
CA GLY A 205 1.49 6.03 -9.46
C GLY A 205 1.32 6.61 -8.07
N SER A 206 1.97 7.74 -7.76
CA SER A 206 2.01 8.29 -6.40
C SER A 206 0.67 8.76 -5.86
N GLY A 207 -0.24 9.20 -6.72
CA GLY A 207 -1.47 9.87 -6.26
C GLY A 207 -1.21 11.23 -5.62
N ARG A 208 -2.27 11.92 -5.25
CA ARG A 208 -2.22 13.23 -4.59
C ARG A 208 -2.03 13.13 -3.07
N LEU A 209 -2.52 12.03 -2.48
CA LEU A 209 -2.56 11.79 -1.03
C LEU A 209 -1.38 10.92 -0.61
N THR A 210 -0.17 11.47 -0.70
CA THR A 210 1.06 10.80 -0.27
C THR A 210 2.00 11.76 0.45
N THR A 211 2.72 11.27 1.45
CA THR A 211 3.72 12.03 2.21
C THR A 211 5.15 11.63 1.87
N GLY A 212 5.35 10.56 1.10
CA GLY A 212 6.68 10.06 0.73
C GLY A 212 6.64 8.59 0.32
N ALA A 213 7.78 8.00 0.00
CA ALA A 213 7.88 6.64 -0.49
C ALA A 213 7.44 5.61 0.57
N HIS A 214 6.41 4.82 0.24
CA HIS A 214 5.86 3.74 1.07
C HIS A 214 5.06 2.74 0.22
N MET A 215 4.62 1.65 0.83
CA MET A 215 3.60 0.73 0.30
C MET A 215 2.31 0.92 1.09
N HIS A 216 1.27 1.39 0.43
CA HIS A 216 -0.08 1.41 0.97
C HIS A 216 -0.72 0.04 0.78
N PHE A 217 -1.09 -0.63 1.88
CA PHE A 217 -1.61 -1.99 1.85
C PHE A 217 -2.92 -2.11 2.61
N GLU A 218 -4.01 -2.43 1.87
CA GLU A 218 -5.31 -2.73 2.47
C GLU A 218 -5.56 -4.23 2.50
N VAL A 219 -6.26 -4.68 3.54
CA VAL A 219 -6.96 -5.96 3.58
C VAL A 219 -8.44 -5.67 3.72
N ARG A 220 -9.25 -6.39 2.96
CA ARG A 220 -10.71 -6.23 2.98
C ARG A 220 -11.37 -7.59 3.21
N LYS A 221 -12.39 -7.60 4.05
CA LYS A 221 -13.23 -8.78 4.29
C LYS A 221 -14.63 -8.51 3.77
N ASN A 222 -15.07 -9.26 2.77
CA ASN A 222 -16.37 -9.08 2.11
C ASN A 222 -16.60 -7.64 1.60
N GLY A 223 -15.55 -7.02 1.08
CA GLY A 223 -15.60 -5.65 0.53
C GLY A 223 -15.39 -4.54 1.57
N ILE A 224 -15.27 -4.86 2.85
CA ILE A 224 -15.10 -3.89 3.95
C ILE A 224 -13.63 -3.89 4.37
N PRO A 225 -12.95 -2.72 4.41
CA PRO A 225 -11.59 -2.62 4.95
C PRO A 225 -11.52 -3.11 6.39
N VAL A 226 -10.48 -3.87 6.71
CA VAL A 226 -10.17 -4.39 8.05
C VAL A 226 -8.70 -4.15 8.34
N ASP A 227 -8.32 -4.17 9.63
CA ASP A 227 -6.93 -3.97 10.02
C ASP A 227 -6.02 -5.05 9.41
N PRO A 228 -5.09 -4.68 8.49
CA PRO A 228 -4.18 -5.64 7.88
C PRO A 228 -3.28 -6.37 8.87
N LEU A 229 -2.94 -5.75 10.00
CA LEU A 229 -2.08 -6.36 11.01
C LEU A 229 -2.72 -7.56 11.70
N ALA A 230 -4.05 -7.70 11.65
CA ALA A 230 -4.74 -8.89 12.14
C ALA A 230 -4.55 -10.12 11.23
N TYR A 231 -4.03 -9.94 10.02
CA TYR A 231 -3.87 -10.98 9.00
C TYR A 231 -2.42 -11.24 8.60
N LEU A 232 -1.50 -10.34 8.97
CA LEU A 232 -0.07 -10.43 8.67
C LEU A 232 0.69 -11.11 9.82
N PRO A 233 1.78 -11.89 9.52
CA PRO A 233 2.59 -12.58 10.54
C PRO A 233 3.48 -11.64 11.35
#